data_7fbaf078b3a41e33b7ec4446ed741611
#
_entry.id   7fbaf078b3a41e33b7ec4446ed741611
#
_cell.length_a   1.000
_cell.length_b   1.000
_cell.length_c   1.000
_cell.angle_alpha   90.00
_cell.angle_beta   90.00
_cell.angle_gamma   90.00
#
_symmetry.space_group_name_H-M   'P 1'
#
loop_
_entity.id
_entity.type
_entity.pdbx_description
1 polymer ?
#
loop_
_entity_poly.entity_id
_entity_poly.type
_entity_poly.pdbx_seq_one_letter_code
_entity_poly.pdbx_strand_id
1 'polypeptide(L)'
;MAVNYSLVKYVSKFGKDAGKGKFYARAQVKEKTSLKKFSKLIAMQTTVSYADVTAVLVSAVENLILELQRGNQVEFGDLGKFRLQIVSDGADSAADFKSDTHIKGVNVQYAPGPELYSVFQDMEFVQVASRAVQRAALKAEKEGCLLYTSPSPRD
;
A
#
# COMPACT_ATOMS: atom_id res chain seq x y z
N MET A 1 16.25 7.90 -7.96
CA MET A 1 15.67 7.62 -6.61
C MET A 1 15.52 6.13 -6.44
N ALA A 2 15.93 5.56 -5.29
CA ALA A 2 15.94 4.11 -5.10
C ALA A 2 14.80 3.63 -4.19
N VAL A 3 14.17 2.51 -4.58
CA VAL A 3 13.19 1.78 -3.76
C VAL A 3 13.90 0.73 -2.93
N ASN A 4 13.67 0.76 -1.63
CA ASN A 4 14.22 -0.24 -0.73
C ASN A 4 13.42 -1.53 -0.82
N TYR A 5 14.11 -2.67 -0.93
CA TYR A 5 13.47 -3.98 -0.87
C TYR A 5 14.22 -4.92 0.08
N SER A 6 13.53 -5.93 0.58
CA SER A 6 14.15 -7.04 1.31
C SER A 6 13.73 -8.37 0.68
N LEU A 7 14.55 -9.38 0.86
CA LEU A 7 14.25 -10.73 0.41
C LEU A 7 13.42 -11.47 1.46
N VAL A 8 12.34 -12.09 1.00
CA VAL A 8 11.46 -12.94 1.83
C VAL A 8 11.41 -14.32 1.21
N LYS A 9 11.71 -15.33 2.02
CA LYS A 9 11.59 -16.73 1.61
C LYS A 9 10.12 -17.13 1.62
N TYR A 10 9.63 -17.56 0.49
CA TYR A 10 8.29 -18.12 0.34
C TYR A 10 8.39 -19.59 -0.06
N VAL A 11 7.68 -20.45 0.68
CA VAL A 11 7.58 -21.88 0.38
C VAL A 11 6.21 -22.12 -0.23
N SER A 12 6.17 -22.54 -1.49
CA SER A 12 4.92 -22.88 -2.14
C SER A 12 4.30 -24.12 -1.49
N LYS A 13 3.00 -24.03 -1.17
CA LYS A 13 2.24 -25.16 -0.64
C LYS A 13 1.61 -26.02 -1.72
N PHE A 14 1.53 -25.52 -2.96
CA PHE A 14 0.83 -26.15 -4.07
C PHE A 14 1.66 -26.12 -5.36
N GLY A 15 1.38 -27.05 -6.27
CA GLY A 15 1.98 -27.12 -7.61
C GLY A 15 3.32 -27.84 -7.67
N LYS A 16 3.98 -27.80 -8.85
CA LYS A 16 5.25 -28.49 -9.14
C LYS A 16 6.43 -28.09 -8.24
N ASP A 17 6.37 -26.93 -7.60
CA ASP A 17 7.38 -26.39 -6.68
C ASP A 17 6.97 -26.47 -5.20
N ALA A 18 6.00 -27.33 -4.87
CA ALA A 18 5.59 -27.55 -3.49
C ALA A 18 6.78 -27.98 -2.62
N GLY A 19 6.97 -27.34 -1.49
CA GLY A 19 8.08 -27.60 -0.56
C GLY A 19 9.41 -26.90 -0.91
N LYS A 20 9.56 -26.34 -2.11
CA LYS A 20 10.75 -25.56 -2.49
C LYS A 20 10.63 -24.13 -2.00
N GLY A 21 11.62 -23.65 -1.28
CA GLY A 21 11.69 -22.26 -0.83
C GLY A 21 12.36 -21.37 -1.89
N LYS A 22 11.62 -20.38 -2.43
CA LYS A 22 12.17 -19.35 -3.31
C LYS A 22 12.20 -18.01 -2.60
N PHE A 23 13.18 -17.16 -2.94
CA PHE A 23 13.28 -15.81 -2.40
C PHE A 23 12.62 -14.81 -3.35
N TYR A 24 11.78 -13.96 -2.80
CA TYR A 24 11.07 -12.91 -3.52
C TYR A 24 11.42 -11.55 -2.95
N ALA A 25 11.63 -10.58 -3.82
CA ALA A 25 11.81 -9.19 -3.41
C ALA A 25 10.48 -8.62 -2.90
N ARG A 26 10.52 -7.99 -1.72
CA ARG A 26 9.38 -7.29 -1.15
C ARG A 26 9.76 -5.85 -0.84
N ALA A 27 9.03 -4.90 -1.42
CA ALA A 27 9.27 -3.48 -1.20
C ALA A 27 9.17 -3.13 0.30
N GLN A 28 10.11 -2.29 0.76
CA GLN A 28 10.13 -1.75 2.11
C GLN A 28 9.74 -0.28 2.09
N VAL A 29 8.59 0.02 2.72
CA VAL A 29 8.11 1.40 2.86
C VAL A 29 9.03 2.14 3.83
N LYS A 30 9.64 3.23 3.38
CA LYS A 30 10.50 4.10 4.21
C LYS A 30 9.67 4.91 5.20
N GLU A 31 8.64 5.58 4.70
CA GLU A 31 7.81 6.50 5.48
C GLU A 31 6.36 6.47 4.96
N LYS A 32 5.41 6.74 5.85
CA LYS A 32 4.02 6.96 5.49
C LYS A 32 3.76 8.46 5.38
N THR A 33 3.42 8.93 4.19
CA THR A 33 2.96 10.29 4.01
C THR A 33 1.46 10.36 4.31
N SER A 34 1.07 11.09 5.35
CA SER A 34 -0.33 11.34 5.68
C SER A 34 -0.98 12.31 4.69
N LEU A 35 -2.31 12.30 4.60
CA LEU A 35 -3.05 13.30 3.81
C LEU A 35 -2.68 14.72 4.20
N LYS A 36 -2.53 14.98 5.51
CA LYS A 36 -2.09 16.27 6.04
C LYS A 36 -0.73 16.71 5.50
N LYS A 37 0.27 15.79 5.47
CA LYS A 37 1.59 16.09 4.93
C LYS A 37 1.52 16.31 3.41
N PHE A 38 0.74 15.49 2.72
CA PHE A 38 0.55 15.58 1.27
C PHE A 38 -0.14 16.89 0.86
N SER A 39 -1.21 17.29 1.55
CA SER A 39 -1.89 18.59 1.31
C SER A 39 -0.97 19.78 1.53
N LYS A 40 -0.08 19.72 2.55
CA LYS A 40 0.92 20.77 2.75
C LYS A 40 1.91 20.86 1.60
N LEU A 41 2.37 19.73 1.04
CA LEU A 41 3.27 19.73 -0.12
C LEU A 41 2.61 20.38 -1.33
N ILE A 42 1.34 20.10 -1.59
CA ILE A 42 0.58 20.73 -2.67
C ILE A 42 0.44 22.24 -2.43
N ALA A 43 0.07 22.64 -1.22
CA ALA A 43 -0.07 24.06 -0.86
C ALA A 43 1.25 24.84 -1.00
N MET A 44 2.40 24.21 -0.78
CA MET A 44 3.72 24.83 -1.01
C MET A 44 4.06 25.02 -2.48
N GLN A 45 3.46 24.26 -3.38
CA GLN A 45 3.70 24.30 -4.83
C GLN A 45 2.65 25.11 -5.59
N THR A 46 1.58 25.51 -4.91
CA THR A 46 0.44 26.22 -5.50
C THR A 46 0.09 27.46 -4.67
N THR A 47 -0.75 28.33 -5.21
CA THR A 47 -1.31 29.48 -4.49
C THR A 47 -2.50 29.13 -3.60
N VAL A 48 -2.91 27.87 -3.57
CA VAL A 48 -4.09 27.37 -2.84
C VAL A 48 -3.72 27.13 -1.37
N SER A 49 -4.60 27.50 -0.44
CA SER A 49 -4.35 27.28 0.98
C SER A 49 -4.37 25.78 1.34
N TYR A 50 -3.66 25.41 2.38
CA TYR A 50 -3.69 24.04 2.92
C TYR A 50 -5.11 23.55 3.23
N ALA A 51 -5.97 24.42 3.76
CA ALA A 51 -7.36 24.08 4.08
C ALA A 51 -8.16 23.74 2.83
N ASP A 52 -8.04 24.54 1.78
CA ASP A 52 -8.73 24.33 0.50
C ASP A 52 -8.25 23.04 -0.18
N VAL A 53 -6.94 22.78 -0.22
CA VAL A 53 -6.39 21.53 -0.74
C VAL A 53 -6.96 20.33 0.01
N THR A 54 -7.04 20.41 1.33
CA THR A 54 -7.60 19.31 2.14
C THR A 54 -9.08 19.11 1.83
N ALA A 55 -9.87 20.19 1.72
CA ALA A 55 -11.29 20.12 1.38
C ALA A 55 -11.52 19.49 0.00
N VAL A 56 -10.73 19.91 -1.01
CA VAL A 56 -10.81 19.36 -2.37
C VAL A 56 -10.50 17.86 -2.38
N LEU A 57 -9.44 17.43 -1.69
CA LEU A 57 -9.06 16.01 -1.64
C LEU A 57 -10.11 15.15 -0.93
N VAL A 58 -10.71 15.66 0.16
CA VAL A 58 -11.82 14.97 0.86
C VAL A 58 -13.02 14.84 -0.05
N SER A 59 -13.46 15.94 -0.68
CA SER A 59 -14.59 15.93 -1.62
C SER A 59 -14.34 15.02 -2.82
N ALA A 60 -13.11 14.95 -3.31
CA ALA A 60 -12.76 14.03 -4.40
C ALA A 60 -12.97 12.56 -3.99
N VAL A 61 -12.60 12.18 -2.78
CA VAL A 61 -12.83 10.83 -2.25
C VAL A 61 -14.33 10.54 -2.07
N GLU A 62 -15.10 11.49 -1.53
CA GLU A 62 -16.56 11.36 -1.36
C GLU A 62 -17.26 11.16 -2.70
N ASN A 63 -16.94 11.98 -3.70
CA ASN A 63 -17.50 11.84 -5.04
C ASN A 63 -17.07 10.54 -5.72
N LEU A 64 -15.81 10.10 -5.54
CA LEU A 64 -15.36 8.80 -6.02
C LEU A 64 -16.21 7.67 -5.46
N ILE A 65 -16.49 7.68 -4.16
CA ILE A 65 -17.31 6.66 -3.51
C ILE A 65 -18.73 6.66 -4.11
N LEU A 66 -19.35 7.84 -4.26
CA LEU A 66 -20.69 7.96 -4.84
C LEU A 66 -20.76 7.41 -6.28
N GLU A 67 -19.80 7.75 -7.12
CA GLU A 67 -19.76 7.27 -8.51
C GLU A 67 -19.53 5.76 -8.59
N LEU A 68 -18.63 5.22 -7.75
CA LEU A 68 -18.43 3.78 -7.68
C LEU A 68 -19.70 3.03 -7.18
N GLN A 69 -20.44 3.58 -6.22
CA GLN A 69 -21.72 3.00 -5.75
C GLN A 69 -22.77 2.97 -6.85
N ARG A 70 -22.74 3.92 -7.79
CA ARG A 70 -23.61 3.94 -8.98
C ARG A 70 -23.19 2.92 -10.03
N GLY A 71 -22.07 2.21 -9.83
CA GLY A 71 -21.49 1.27 -10.77
C GLY A 71 -20.63 1.91 -11.86
N ASN A 72 -20.32 3.20 -11.74
CA ASN A 72 -19.51 3.91 -12.70
C ASN A 72 -18.01 3.63 -12.48
N GLN A 73 -17.22 3.75 -13.55
CA GLN A 73 -15.77 3.84 -13.49
C GLN A 73 -15.38 5.31 -13.40
N VAL A 74 -14.45 5.63 -12.51
CA VAL A 74 -13.94 7.01 -12.34
C VAL A 74 -12.51 7.08 -12.84
N GLU A 75 -12.22 8.05 -13.73
CA GLU A 75 -10.90 8.32 -14.27
C GLU A 75 -10.37 9.63 -13.71
N PHE A 76 -9.16 9.57 -13.11
CA PHE A 76 -8.43 10.72 -12.60
C PHE A 76 -7.22 11.07 -13.50
N GLY A 77 -7.41 11.08 -14.80
CA GLY A 77 -6.33 11.38 -15.75
C GLY A 77 -5.10 10.49 -15.51
N ASP A 78 -3.94 11.10 -15.37
CA ASP A 78 -2.66 10.40 -15.21
C ASP A 78 -2.53 9.61 -13.89
N LEU A 79 -3.31 9.96 -12.88
CA LEU A 79 -3.37 9.15 -11.66
C LEU A 79 -3.90 7.74 -11.93
N GLY A 80 -4.81 7.60 -12.92
CA GLY A 80 -5.38 6.32 -13.29
C GLY A 80 -6.88 6.22 -13.06
N LYS A 81 -7.40 5.01 -13.00
CA LYS A 81 -8.82 4.73 -12.93
C LYS A 81 -9.20 3.76 -11.83
N PHE A 82 -10.38 3.97 -11.29
CA PHE A 82 -11.01 3.17 -10.25
C PHE A 82 -12.29 2.55 -10.78
N ARG A 83 -12.50 1.28 -10.50
CA ARG A 83 -13.72 0.56 -10.81
C ARG A 83 -14.05 -0.45 -9.74
N LEU A 84 -15.32 -0.87 -9.66
CA LEU A 84 -15.72 -1.99 -8.82
C LEU A 84 -15.49 -3.32 -9.55
N GLN A 85 -15.08 -4.30 -8.78
CA GLN A 85 -15.00 -5.71 -9.19
C GLN A 85 -15.83 -6.53 -8.23
N ILE A 86 -16.80 -7.27 -8.78
CA ILE A 86 -17.62 -8.19 -8.00
C ILE A 86 -16.82 -9.46 -7.75
N VAL A 87 -16.85 -9.92 -6.49
CA VAL A 87 -16.32 -11.22 -6.09
C VAL A 87 -17.49 -12.17 -5.93
N SER A 88 -17.51 -13.22 -6.72
CA SER A 88 -18.61 -14.21 -6.69
C SER A 88 -18.09 -15.64 -6.77
N ASP A 89 -18.85 -16.57 -6.19
CA ASP A 89 -18.72 -18.00 -6.48
C ASP A 89 -19.43 -18.35 -7.79
N GLY A 90 -18.98 -19.41 -8.46
CA GLY A 90 -19.65 -19.94 -9.65
C GLY A 90 -20.95 -20.67 -9.29
N ALA A 91 -21.89 -20.69 -10.24
CA ALA A 91 -23.06 -21.58 -10.24
C ALA A 91 -22.99 -22.53 -11.44
N ASP A 92 -23.61 -23.69 -11.35
CA ASP A 92 -23.57 -24.70 -12.40
C ASP A 92 -24.32 -24.26 -13.68
N SER A 93 -25.34 -23.40 -13.53
CA SER A 93 -26.05 -22.77 -14.64
C SER A 93 -26.35 -21.29 -14.37
N ALA A 94 -26.57 -20.50 -15.42
CA ALA A 94 -26.96 -19.11 -15.30
C ALA A 94 -28.33 -18.94 -14.61
N ALA A 95 -29.22 -19.93 -14.69
CA ALA A 95 -30.52 -19.93 -14.03
C ALA A 95 -30.43 -20.16 -12.52
N ASP A 96 -29.41 -20.87 -12.08
CA ASP A 96 -29.16 -21.17 -10.66
C ASP A 96 -28.38 -20.06 -9.96
N PHE A 97 -27.83 -19.10 -10.70
CA PHE A 97 -27.12 -17.98 -10.12
C PHE A 97 -28.07 -17.05 -9.36
N LYS A 98 -27.87 -16.94 -8.06
CA LYS A 98 -28.60 -16.01 -7.17
C LYS A 98 -27.62 -14.99 -6.62
N SER A 99 -27.89 -13.70 -6.79
CA SER A 99 -27.03 -12.62 -6.32
C SER A 99 -26.76 -12.71 -4.82
N ASP A 100 -27.78 -13.02 -4.02
CA ASP A 100 -27.70 -13.03 -2.57
C ASP A 100 -26.80 -14.12 -1.98
N THR A 101 -26.65 -15.23 -2.73
CA THR A 101 -25.85 -16.39 -2.27
C THR A 101 -24.50 -16.48 -2.93
N HIS A 102 -24.39 -16.08 -4.20
CA HIS A 102 -23.19 -16.25 -5.00
C HIS A 102 -22.29 -15.02 -4.98
N ILE A 103 -22.82 -13.79 -4.82
CA ILE A 103 -21.99 -12.60 -4.67
C ILE A 103 -21.49 -12.51 -3.24
N LYS A 104 -20.17 -12.61 -3.06
CA LYS A 104 -19.52 -12.57 -1.73
C LYS A 104 -19.09 -11.19 -1.31
N GLY A 105 -18.94 -10.27 -2.26
CA GLY A 105 -18.54 -8.91 -1.95
C GLY A 105 -18.09 -8.14 -3.18
N VAL A 106 -17.56 -6.95 -2.92
CA VAL A 106 -17.08 -6.02 -3.95
C VAL A 106 -15.70 -5.53 -3.56
N ASN A 107 -14.77 -5.51 -4.51
CA ASN A 107 -13.45 -4.93 -4.35
C ASN A 107 -13.30 -3.68 -5.23
N VAL A 108 -12.59 -2.68 -4.73
CA VAL A 108 -12.19 -1.54 -5.55
C VAL A 108 -10.92 -1.91 -6.29
N GLN A 109 -10.96 -1.92 -7.61
CA GLN A 109 -9.82 -2.15 -8.46
C GLN A 109 -9.28 -0.81 -8.95
N TYR A 110 -7.99 -0.59 -8.74
CA TYR A 110 -7.24 0.55 -9.23
C TYR A 110 -6.33 0.12 -10.40
N ALA A 111 -6.32 0.89 -11.47
CA ALA A 111 -5.39 0.74 -12.58
C ALA A 111 -4.65 2.07 -12.77
N PRO A 112 -3.31 2.09 -12.69
CA PRO A 112 -2.53 3.31 -12.83
C PRO A 112 -2.66 3.89 -14.25
N GLY A 113 -2.56 5.21 -14.35
CA GLY A 113 -2.49 5.90 -15.62
C GLY A 113 -1.14 5.69 -16.32
N PRO A 114 -1.04 6.01 -17.62
CA PRO A 114 0.16 5.73 -18.41
C PRO A 114 1.41 6.46 -17.90
N GLU A 115 1.30 7.71 -17.48
CA GLU A 115 2.44 8.44 -16.92
C GLU A 115 2.91 7.84 -15.60
N LEU A 116 2.00 7.51 -14.71
CA LEU A 116 2.34 6.88 -13.44
C LEU A 116 3.00 5.51 -13.66
N TYR A 117 2.56 4.77 -14.67
CA TYR A 117 3.15 3.48 -15.01
C TYR A 117 4.57 3.62 -15.59
N SER A 118 4.80 4.59 -16.46
CA SER A 118 6.11 4.82 -17.10
C SER A 118 7.19 5.22 -16.11
N VAL A 119 6.86 6.05 -15.11
CA VAL A 119 7.80 6.51 -14.08
C VAL A 119 8.38 5.35 -13.26
N PHE A 120 7.66 4.24 -13.11
CA PHE A 120 8.14 3.09 -12.34
C PHE A 120 9.03 2.13 -13.11
N GLN A 121 9.20 2.28 -14.42
CA GLN A 121 10.05 1.38 -15.23
C GLN A 121 11.55 1.64 -15.03
N ASP A 122 11.94 2.89 -14.71
CA ASP A 122 13.35 3.29 -14.56
C ASP A 122 13.77 3.47 -13.08
N MET A 123 13.17 2.70 -12.17
CA MET A 123 13.48 2.81 -10.75
C MET A 123 14.69 1.96 -10.36
N GLU A 124 15.59 2.56 -9.59
CA GLU A 124 16.69 1.84 -8.93
C GLU A 124 16.19 1.09 -7.70
N PHE A 125 16.78 -0.07 -7.43
CA PHE A 125 16.42 -0.91 -6.29
C PHE A 125 17.60 -1.14 -5.37
N VAL A 126 17.41 -0.88 -4.06
CA VAL A 126 18.44 -1.09 -3.03
C VAL A 126 17.96 -2.14 -2.04
N GLN A 127 18.77 -3.20 -1.88
CA GLN A 127 18.48 -4.23 -0.90
C GLN A 127 18.78 -3.73 0.52
N VAL A 128 17.83 -3.91 1.41
CA VAL A 128 17.94 -3.57 2.83
C VAL A 128 17.61 -4.77 3.71
N ALA A 129 18.02 -4.72 4.97
CA ALA A 129 17.67 -5.77 5.93
C ALA A 129 16.15 -5.90 6.09
N SER A 130 15.68 -7.12 6.35
CA SER A 130 14.25 -7.35 6.58
C SER A 130 13.76 -6.59 7.83
N ARG A 131 12.46 -6.29 7.88
CA ARG A 131 11.87 -5.59 9.04
C ARG A 131 12.08 -6.34 10.37
N ALA A 132 12.17 -7.66 10.33
CA ALA A 132 12.46 -8.46 11.52
C ALA A 132 13.87 -8.18 12.05
N VAL A 133 14.86 -8.17 11.14
CA VAL A 133 16.27 -7.86 11.47
C VAL A 133 16.41 -6.41 11.94
N GLN A 134 15.76 -5.46 11.25
CA GLN A 134 15.77 -4.05 11.66
C GLN A 134 15.15 -3.84 13.07
N ARG A 135 14.04 -4.51 13.37
CA ARG A 135 13.43 -4.46 14.72
C ARG A 135 14.32 -5.08 15.78
N ALA A 136 14.97 -6.20 15.46
CA ALA A 136 15.89 -6.84 16.38
C ALA A 136 17.10 -5.95 16.69
N ALA A 137 17.67 -5.28 15.68
CA ALA A 137 18.76 -4.32 15.86
C ALA A 137 18.33 -3.13 16.72
N LEU A 138 17.18 -2.52 16.46
CA LEU A 138 16.64 -1.41 17.26
C LEU A 138 16.32 -1.84 18.70
N LYS A 139 15.91 -3.08 18.92
CA LYS A 139 15.67 -3.61 20.27
C LYS A 139 16.97 -3.79 21.02
N ALA A 140 17.98 -4.37 20.38
CA ALA A 140 19.32 -4.56 20.96
C ALA A 140 19.98 -3.21 21.32
N GLU A 141 19.82 -2.19 20.45
CA GLU A 141 20.33 -0.85 20.70
C GLU A 141 19.66 -0.19 21.92
N LYS A 142 18.35 -0.35 22.07
CA LYS A 142 17.60 0.13 23.26
C LYS A 142 17.98 -0.62 24.52
N GLU A 143 18.14 -1.94 24.45
CA GLU A 143 18.55 -2.75 25.60
C GLU A 143 20.01 -2.48 25.98
N GLY A 144 20.91 -2.22 25.03
CA GLY A 144 22.28 -1.80 25.27
C GLY A 144 22.39 -0.41 25.89
N CYS A 145 21.49 0.52 25.57
CA CYS A 145 21.44 1.84 26.17
C CYS A 145 20.98 1.81 27.65
N LEU A 146 20.19 0.80 28.05
CA LEU A 146 19.75 0.62 29.43
C LEU A 146 20.86 0.04 30.35
N LEU A 147 21.91 -0.57 29.78
CA LEU A 147 23.04 -1.09 30.55
C LEU A 147 24.06 -0.02 30.97
N TYR A 148 23.96 1.19 30.43
CA TYR A 148 24.87 2.29 30.75
C TYR A 148 24.36 3.29 31.81
N THR A 149 23.21 3.06 32.39
CA THR A 149 22.81 3.77 33.63
C THR A 149 23.40 3.04 34.85
N SER A 150 24.70 3.12 35.00
CA SER A 150 25.37 2.75 36.24
C SER A 150 24.85 3.62 37.37
N PRO A 151 24.42 3.07 38.51
CA PRO A 151 24.09 3.90 39.66
C PRO A 151 25.34 4.58 40.15
N SER A 152 25.27 5.92 40.31
CA SER A 152 26.30 6.74 40.96
C SER A 152 26.58 6.17 42.35
N PRO A 153 27.83 5.95 42.76
CA PRO A 153 28.12 5.57 44.13
C PRO A 153 27.76 6.78 45.01
N ARG A 154 26.84 6.56 45.94
CA ARG A 154 26.64 7.48 47.05
C ARG A 154 27.64 7.14 48.16
N ASP A 155 28.43 8.13 48.50
CA ASP A 155 29.12 8.21 49.78
C ASP A 155 28.13 8.23 50.94
#